data_27cb9ed8ce308c2de359337e02e6e3a7
#
_entry.id   27cb9ed8ce308c2de359337e02e6e3a7
#
_cell.length_a   1.000
_cell.length_b   1.000
_cell.length_c   1.000
_cell.angle_alpha   90.00
_cell.angle_beta   90.00
_cell.angle_gamma   90.00
#
_symmetry.space_group_name_H-M   'P 1'
#
loop_
_entity.id
_entity.type
_entity.pdbx_description
1 polymer ?
#
loop_
_entity_poly.entity_id
_entity_poly.type
_entity_poly.pdbx_seq_one_letter_code
_entity_poly.pdbx_strand_id
1 'polypeptide(L)'
;MCSSELQSLDLGCGSGWATRLLASAAPGAGAVGVDASPEMIARAEAGHDLTSRARYEVGTFESLDFSDGRFDRIFSMEALYYATDLPKALAEVFRVTKPNGHCDLVVDRFKESAQTENWEEICGLAMHYLSEAQWKDAVVAAGFTEVTCTRVIDSRGPGSEEEFEAGVYIATWQDKVELHEAGSLWIHGVKPAQA
;
A
#
# COMPACT_ATOMS: atom_id res chain seq x y z
N MET A 1 -23.32 21.29 -10.52
CA MET A 1 -22.93 19.92 -10.14
C MET A 1 -21.68 20.08 -9.30
N CYS A 2 -21.78 19.77 -8.00
CA CYS A 2 -20.59 19.78 -7.13
C CYS A 2 -19.73 18.61 -7.60
N SER A 3 -18.55 18.87 -8.17
CA SER A 3 -17.58 17.82 -8.41
C SER A 3 -17.23 17.25 -7.03
N SER A 4 -17.55 15.98 -6.78
CA SER A 4 -17.13 15.33 -5.55
C SER A 4 -15.61 15.41 -5.50
N GLU A 5 -15.09 16.07 -4.47
CA GLU A 5 -13.66 16.16 -4.24
C GLU A 5 -13.13 14.74 -4.07
N LEU A 6 -12.04 14.39 -4.77
CA LEU A 6 -11.39 13.09 -4.69
C LEU A 6 -10.95 12.81 -3.23
N GLN A 7 -11.41 11.73 -2.64
CA GLN A 7 -11.04 11.31 -1.30
C GLN A 7 -10.25 10.00 -1.37
N SER A 8 -9.05 10.00 -0.83
CA SER A 8 -8.15 8.84 -0.83
C SER A 8 -7.87 8.36 0.59
N LEU A 9 -7.62 7.06 0.74
CA LEU A 9 -7.13 6.44 1.96
C LEU A 9 -5.77 5.80 1.66
N ASP A 10 -4.78 6.09 2.52
CA ASP A 10 -3.43 5.53 2.47
C ASP A 10 -3.25 4.59 3.66
N LEU A 11 -3.22 3.28 3.41
CA LEU A 11 -3.16 2.23 4.43
C LEU A 11 -1.73 1.78 4.71
N GLY A 12 -1.29 1.90 5.95
CA GLY A 12 0.10 1.74 6.34
C GLY A 12 0.92 2.94 5.89
N CYS A 13 0.41 4.15 6.19
CA CYS A 13 0.94 5.39 5.63
C CYS A 13 2.36 5.75 6.14
N GLY A 14 2.85 5.09 7.19
CA GLY A 14 4.14 5.39 7.79
C GLY A 14 4.30 6.87 8.11
N SER A 15 5.35 7.52 7.60
CA SER A 15 5.61 8.95 7.78
C SER A 15 4.74 9.87 6.90
N GLY A 16 3.75 9.34 6.19
CA GLY A 16 2.71 10.11 5.48
C GLY A 16 3.12 10.73 4.14
N TRP A 17 4.23 10.30 3.53
CA TRP A 17 4.67 10.86 2.25
C TRP A 17 3.67 10.61 1.12
N ALA A 18 3.13 9.39 1.02
CA ALA A 18 2.14 9.02 0.01
C ALA A 18 0.79 9.70 0.29
N THR A 19 0.38 9.79 1.56
CA THR A 19 -0.83 10.53 1.95
C THR A 19 -0.77 11.98 1.47
N ARG A 20 0.37 12.68 1.65
CA ARG A 20 0.54 14.07 1.18
C ARG A 20 0.49 14.16 -0.34
N LEU A 21 1.09 13.20 -1.03
CA LEU A 21 1.04 13.14 -2.50
C LEU A 21 -0.39 12.95 -3.00
N LEU A 22 -1.14 12.02 -2.41
CA LEU A 22 -2.54 11.77 -2.73
C LEU A 22 -3.42 12.99 -2.45
N ALA A 23 -3.20 13.70 -1.34
CA ALA A 23 -3.93 14.91 -1.00
C ALA A 23 -3.67 16.07 -1.97
N SER A 24 -2.58 16.01 -2.74
CA SER A 24 -2.21 17.02 -3.75
C SER A 24 -2.49 16.58 -5.19
N ALA A 25 -3.03 15.39 -5.40
CA ALA A 25 -3.20 14.78 -6.74
C ALA A 25 -4.17 15.54 -7.66
N ALA A 26 -5.12 16.30 -7.09
CA ALA A 26 -6.06 17.14 -7.85
C ALA A 26 -6.52 18.33 -6.99
N PRO A 27 -7.01 19.42 -7.61
CA PRO A 27 -7.64 20.51 -6.90
C PRO A 27 -8.80 20.02 -6.03
N GLY A 28 -8.75 20.29 -4.72
CA GLY A 28 -9.76 19.84 -3.77
C GLY A 28 -9.61 18.38 -3.28
N ALA A 29 -8.62 17.63 -3.76
CA ALA A 29 -8.35 16.28 -3.25
C ALA A 29 -8.04 16.31 -1.76
N GLY A 30 -8.46 15.26 -1.05
CA GLY A 30 -8.12 15.01 0.34
C GLY A 30 -7.63 13.57 0.51
N ALA A 31 -6.79 13.33 1.51
CA ALA A 31 -6.33 12.00 1.85
C ALA A 31 -6.27 11.79 3.37
N VAL A 32 -6.57 10.57 3.79
CA VAL A 32 -6.37 10.11 5.16
C VAL A 32 -5.31 9.02 5.14
N GLY A 33 -4.28 9.17 5.98
CA GLY A 33 -3.29 8.13 6.24
C GLY A 33 -3.65 7.36 7.50
N VAL A 34 -3.62 6.05 7.46
CA VAL A 34 -3.81 5.18 8.62
C VAL A 34 -2.58 4.33 8.83
N ASP A 35 -2.09 4.28 10.07
CA ASP A 35 -0.98 3.40 10.46
C ASP A 35 -1.21 2.86 11.87
N ALA A 36 -0.78 1.63 12.11
CA ALA A 36 -0.91 0.99 13.42
C ALA A 36 0.06 1.56 14.46
N SER A 37 1.13 2.22 14.01
CA SER A 37 2.15 2.82 14.89
C SER A 37 1.81 4.28 15.23
N PRO A 38 1.49 4.60 16.50
CA PRO A 38 1.32 5.99 16.94
C PRO A 38 2.57 6.84 16.68
N GLU A 39 3.77 6.24 16.71
CA GLU A 39 5.02 6.94 16.42
C GLU A 39 5.11 7.36 14.95
N MET A 40 4.68 6.49 14.01
CA MET A 40 4.63 6.84 12.59
C MET A 40 3.61 7.94 12.33
N ILE A 41 2.45 7.87 12.95
CA ILE A 41 1.44 8.94 12.85
C ILE A 41 1.99 10.26 13.38
N ALA A 42 2.66 10.27 14.53
CA ALA A 42 3.29 11.50 15.05
C ALA A 42 4.35 12.09 14.09
N ARG A 43 5.12 11.24 13.42
CA ARG A 43 6.07 11.65 12.37
C ARG A 43 5.36 12.22 11.13
N ALA A 44 4.26 11.59 10.72
CA ALA A 44 3.45 12.05 9.60
C ALA A 44 2.84 13.43 9.88
N GLU A 45 2.31 13.64 11.08
CA GLU A 45 1.79 14.92 11.53
C GLU A 45 2.88 16.02 11.62
N ALA A 46 4.07 15.68 12.12
CA ALA A 46 5.19 16.62 12.19
C ALA A 46 5.68 17.08 10.79
N GLY A 47 5.53 16.22 9.77
CA GLY A 47 5.82 16.56 8.37
C GLY A 47 4.65 17.17 7.60
N HIS A 48 3.53 17.46 8.29
CA HIS A 48 2.32 17.98 7.65
C HIS A 48 2.45 19.49 7.36
N ASP A 49 2.12 19.87 6.13
CA ASP A 49 1.94 21.24 5.72
C ASP A 49 0.46 21.65 5.94
N LEU A 50 0.21 22.76 6.61
CA LEU A 50 -1.13 23.29 6.89
C LEU A 50 -1.96 23.59 5.63
N THR A 51 -1.33 23.67 4.46
CA THR A 51 -1.99 23.82 3.16
C THR A 51 -2.45 22.49 2.57
N SER A 52 -1.92 21.37 3.07
CA SER A 52 -2.28 20.02 2.63
C SER A 52 -3.59 19.58 3.26
N ARG A 53 -4.44 18.91 2.47
CA ARG A 53 -5.65 18.24 2.95
C ARG A 53 -5.37 16.79 3.38
N ALA A 54 -4.15 16.50 3.83
CA ALA A 54 -3.79 15.22 4.45
C ALA A 54 -4.22 15.20 5.92
N ARG A 55 -4.66 14.04 6.40
CA ARG A 55 -4.95 13.77 7.82
C ARG A 55 -4.39 12.41 8.18
N TYR A 56 -4.16 12.16 9.46
CA TYR A 56 -3.53 10.93 9.91
C TYR A 56 -4.28 10.37 11.11
N GLU A 57 -4.47 9.05 11.14
CA GLU A 57 -5.20 8.37 12.20
C GLU A 57 -4.48 7.07 12.57
N VAL A 58 -4.43 6.76 13.87
CA VAL A 58 -3.93 5.45 14.34
C VAL A 58 -5.02 4.42 14.13
N GLY A 59 -4.72 3.32 13.43
CA GLY A 59 -5.69 2.26 13.17
C GLY A 59 -5.06 1.02 12.56
N THR A 60 -5.81 -0.06 12.47
CA THR A 60 -5.38 -1.33 11.87
C THR A 60 -6.14 -1.60 10.57
N PHE A 61 -5.60 -2.46 9.72
CA PHE A 61 -6.22 -2.82 8.45
C PHE A 61 -7.55 -3.56 8.62
N GLU A 62 -7.69 -4.31 9.71
CA GLU A 62 -8.82 -5.18 9.99
C GLU A 62 -10.01 -4.46 10.64
N SER A 63 -9.86 -3.17 10.98
CA SER A 63 -10.92 -2.36 11.60
C SER A 63 -10.70 -0.89 11.30
N LEU A 64 -11.31 -0.42 10.21
CA LEU A 64 -11.22 0.97 9.77
C LEU A 64 -12.42 1.77 10.28
N ASP A 65 -12.16 2.83 11.05
CA ASP A 65 -13.22 3.68 11.62
C ASP A 65 -13.77 4.69 10.59
N PHE A 66 -14.19 4.13 9.45
CA PHE A 66 -14.80 4.91 8.36
C PHE A 66 -16.11 4.27 7.92
N SER A 67 -17.03 5.11 7.45
CA SER A 67 -18.29 4.64 6.86
C SER A 67 -18.07 3.86 5.57
N ASP A 68 -19.00 3.00 5.22
CA ASP A 68 -19.02 2.29 3.95
C ASP A 68 -19.00 3.29 2.79
N GLY A 69 -18.24 2.96 1.76
CA GLY A 69 -18.16 3.78 0.55
C GLY A 69 -17.65 5.21 0.77
N ARG A 70 -16.69 5.39 1.66
CA ARG A 70 -16.13 6.70 2.02
C ARG A 70 -15.14 7.23 0.99
N PHE A 71 -14.30 6.38 0.39
CA PHE A 71 -13.14 6.76 -0.40
C PHE A 71 -13.29 6.39 -1.87
N ASP A 72 -12.83 7.29 -2.73
CA ASP A 72 -12.76 7.06 -4.17
C ASP A 72 -11.57 6.16 -4.53
N ARG A 73 -10.47 6.27 -3.75
CA ARG A 73 -9.25 5.49 -3.92
C ARG A 73 -8.70 5.00 -2.60
N ILE A 74 -8.30 3.74 -2.59
CA ILE A 74 -7.49 3.17 -1.51
C ILE A 74 -6.11 2.90 -2.08
N PHE A 75 -5.09 3.29 -1.36
CA PHE A 75 -3.69 3.02 -1.66
C PHE A 75 -3.03 2.33 -0.47
N SER A 76 -2.16 1.38 -0.72
CA SER A 76 -1.28 0.80 0.28
C SER A 76 0.05 0.45 -0.38
N MET A 77 1.14 0.86 0.21
CA MET A 77 2.48 0.54 -0.29
C MET A 77 3.33 -0.03 0.83
N GLU A 78 3.89 -1.21 0.60
CA GLU A 78 4.80 -1.91 1.51
C GLU A 78 4.23 -2.11 2.92
N ALA A 79 2.92 -2.34 3.03
CA ALA A 79 2.28 -2.39 4.33
C ALA A 79 1.26 -3.54 4.49
N LEU A 80 0.45 -3.84 3.47
CA LEU A 80 -0.69 -4.76 3.64
C LEU A 80 -0.27 -6.21 3.92
N TYR A 81 0.94 -6.61 3.58
CA TYR A 81 1.46 -7.94 3.92
C TYR A 81 1.71 -8.12 5.44
N TYR A 82 1.66 -7.04 6.25
CA TYR A 82 1.68 -7.12 7.72
C TYR A 82 0.29 -7.35 8.34
N ALA A 83 -0.78 -7.40 7.55
CA ALA A 83 -2.12 -7.66 8.08
C ALA A 83 -2.15 -8.96 8.88
N THR A 84 -2.73 -8.95 10.08
CA THR A 84 -2.85 -10.16 10.91
C THR A 84 -3.93 -11.12 10.37
N ASP A 85 -4.94 -10.55 9.70
CA ASP A 85 -6.01 -11.28 9.00
C ASP A 85 -6.22 -10.60 7.63
N LEU A 86 -5.49 -11.04 6.61
CA LEU A 86 -5.54 -10.45 5.27
C LEU A 86 -6.94 -10.49 4.64
N PRO A 87 -7.72 -11.58 4.71
CA PRO A 87 -9.10 -11.57 4.24
C PRO A 87 -9.96 -10.48 4.90
N LYS A 88 -9.84 -10.30 6.21
CA LYS A 88 -10.58 -9.27 6.94
C LYS A 88 -10.12 -7.86 6.57
N ALA A 89 -8.80 -7.65 6.44
CA ALA A 89 -8.24 -6.38 5.99
C ALA A 89 -8.75 -6.01 4.59
N LEU A 90 -8.74 -6.95 3.64
CA LEU A 90 -9.25 -6.72 2.29
C LEU A 90 -10.77 -6.50 2.25
N ALA A 91 -11.53 -7.13 3.15
CA ALA A 91 -12.96 -6.87 3.29
C ALA A 91 -13.22 -5.43 3.79
N GLU A 92 -12.42 -4.92 4.73
CA GLU A 92 -12.49 -3.52 5.16
C GLU A 92 -12.11 -2.54 4.03
N VAL A 93 -11.03 -2.85 3.28
CA VAL A 93 -10.65 -2.10 2.09
C VAL A 93 -11.84 -2.02 1.11
N PHE A 94 -12.48 -3.15 0.84
CA PHE A 94 -13.66 -3.19 -0.03
C PHE A 94 -14.84 -2.40 0.55
N ARG A 95 -15.12 -2.56 1.85
CA ARG A 95 -16.22 -1.87 2.52
C ARG A 95 -16.11 -0.34 2.39
N VAL A 96 -14.94 0.22 2.70
CA VAL A 96 -14.72 1.68 2.71
C VAL A 96 -14.52 2.28 1.31
N THR A 97 -14.25 1.46 0.28
CA THR A 97 -14.18 1.90 -1.11
C THR A 97 -15.57 2.23 -1.63
N LYS A 98 -15.74 3.37 -2.33
CA LYS A 98 -16.98 3.74 -3.03
C LYS A 98 -17.29 2.77 -4.16
N PRO A 99 -18.56 2.60 -4.55
CA PRO A 99 -18.90 2.01 -5.86
C PRO A 99 -18.15 2.74 -6.98
N ASN A 100 -17.56 2.00 -7.92
CA ASN A 100 -16.62 2.46 -8.97
C ASN A 100 -15.30 3.06 -8.43
N GLY A 101 -15.05 2.97 -7.14
CA GLY A 101 -13.76 3.32 -6.55
C GLY A 101 -12.70 2.25 -6.81
N HIS A 102 -11.45 2.61 -6.59
CA HIS A 102 -10.30 1.77 -6.90
C HIS A 102 -9.50 1.42 -5.65
N CYS A 103 -8.89 0.22 -5.64
CA CYS A 103 -7.81 -0.09 -4.72
C CYS A 103 -6.52 -0.34 -5.51
N ASP A 104 -5.41 0.20 -5.01
CA ASP A 104 -4.06 0.08 -5.55
C ASP A 104 -3.13 -0.37 -4.42
N LEU A 105 -2.70 -1.62 -4.46
CA LEU A 105 -1.84 -2.25 -3.48
C LEU A 105 -0.47 -2.52 -4.11
N VAL A 106 0.60 -2.05 -3.47
CA VAL A 106 1.97 -2.23 -3.95
C VAL A 106 2.76 -3.00 -2.91
N VAL A 107 3.39 -4.09 -3.31
CA VAL A 107 4.17 -4.95 -2.42
C VAL A 107 5.46 -5.42 -3.10
N ASP A 108 6.58 -5.39 -2.37
CA ASP A 108 7.85 -5.97 -2.79
C ASP A 108 7.98 -7.41 -2.31
N ARG A 109 7.29 -7.75 -1.18
CA ARG A 109 7.29 -9.10 -0.63
C ARG A 109 6.23 -9.97 -1.29
N PHE A 110 6.65 -10.78 -2.25
CA PHE A 110 5.83 -11.79 -2.93
C PHE A 110 6.74 -12.91 -3.46
N LYS A 111 6.18 -14.09 -3.73
CA LYS A 111 6.96 -15.32 -4.01
C LYS A 111 7.89 -15.24 -5.22
N GLU A 112 7.52 -14.46 -6.22
CA GLU A 112 8.34 -14.27 -7.41
C GLU A 112 9.45 -13.22 -7.20
N SER A 113 9.52 -12.60 -5.99
CA SER A 113 10.63 -11.79 -5.50
C SER A 113 11.36 -12.57 -4.40
N ALA A 114 12.16 -13.55 -4.81
CA ALA A 114 12.77 -14.54 -3.91
C ALA A 114 13.66 -13.91 -2.82
N GLN A 115 14.28 -12.77 -3.10
CA GLN A 115 15.12 -12.01 -2.15
C GLN A 115 14.36 -11.53 -0.91
N THR A 116 13.01 -11.56 -0.94
CA THR A 116 12.15 -11.12 0.16
C THR A 116 11.64 -12.27 1.05
N GLU A 117 12.00 -13.52 0.75
CA GLU A 117 11.49 -14.70 1.43
C GLU A 117 11.76 -14.68 2.94
N ASN A 118 12.97 -14.30 3.33
CA ASN A 118 13.43 -14.31 4.72
C ASN A 118 13.13 -13.00 5.50
N TRP A 119 12.41 -12.05 4.93
CA TRP A 119 12.14 -10.77 5.59
C TRP A 119 11.36 -10.92 6.90
N GLU A 120 10.44 -11.89 6.98
CA GLU A 120 9.70 -12.20 8.20
C GLU A 120 10.64 -12.61 9.35
N GLU A 121 11.62 -13.47 9.06
CA GLU A 121 12.61 -13.91 10.05
C GLU A 121 13.52 -12.76 10.49
N ILE A 122 13.95 -11.92 9.52
CA ILE A 122 14.85 -10.79 9.77
C ILE A 122 14.20 -9.73 10.67
N CYS A 123 12.96 -9.35 10.39
CA CYS A 123 12.28 -8.29 11.14
C CYS A 123 11.52 -8.78 12.37
N GLY A 124 11.32 -10.11 12.52
CA GLY A 124 10.56 -10.71 13.62
C GLY A 124 9.06 -10.38 13.62
N LEU A 125 8.53 -9.97 12.48
CA LEU A 125 7.11 -9.66 12.29
C LEU A 125 6.51 -10.63 11.29
N ALA A 126 5.35 -11.20 11.61
CA ALA A 126 4.62 -12.05 10.68
C ALA A 126 4.23 -11.26 9.42
N MET A 127 4.50 -11.85 8.26
CA MET A 127 4.21 -11.24 6.97
C MET A 127 3.63 -12.26 6.01
N HIS A 128 2.59 -11.89 5.28
CA HIS A 128 2.11 -12.70 4.19
C HIS A 128 3.14 -12.80 3.06
N TYR A 129 3.42 -14.03 2.61
CA TYR A 129 4.29 -14.30 1.47
C TYR A 129 3.50 -15.05 0.40
N LEU A 130 2.79 -14.30 -0.42
CA LEU A 130 1.88 -14.78 -1.45
C LEU A 130 2.51 -14.64 -2.84
N SER A 131 2.13 -15.53 -3.77
CA SER A 131 2.45 -15.32 -5.17
C SER A 131 1.56 -14.21 -5.76
N GLU A 132 1.94 -13.70 -6.93
CA GLU A 132 1.13 -12.77 -7.71
C GLU A 132 -0.31 -13.28 -7.90
N ALA A 133 -0.46 -14.57 -8.25
CA ALA A 133 -1.76 -15.21 -8.41
C ALA A 133 -2.56 -15.22 -7.09
N GLN A 134 -1.91 -15.53 -5.96
CA GLN A 134 -2.56 -15.55 -4.65
C GLN A 134 -2.97 -14.15 -4.17
N TRP A 135 -2.16 -13.12 -4.44
CA TRP A 135 -2.54 -11.73 -4.18
C TRP A 135 -3.77 -11.32 -5.00
N LYS A 136 -3.76 -11.65 -6.30
CA LYS A 136 -4.91 -11.40 -7.19
C LYS A 136 -6.17 -12.08 -6.68
N ASP A 137 -6.08 -13.36 -6.35
CA ASP A 137 -7.22 -14.18 -5.86
C ASP A 137 -7.77 -13.61 -4.55
N ALA A 138 -6.91 -13.14 -3.63
CA ALA A 138 -7.33 -12.53 -2.38
C ALA A 138 -8.12 -11.22 -2.61
N VAL A 139 -7.69 -10.38 -3.54
CA VAL A 139 -8.40 -9.13 -3.89
C VAL A 139 -9.72 -9.43 -4.59
N VAL A 140 -9.77 -10.43 -5.49
CA VAL A 140 -11.01 -10.90 -6.11
C VAL A 140 -11.97 -11.46 -5.06
N ALA A 141 -11.49 -12.27 -4.12
CA ALA A 141 -12.29 -12.85 -3.06
C ALA A 141 -12.92 -11.79 -2.13
N ALA A 142 -12.28 -10.63 -1.97
CA ALA A 142 -12.83 -9.49 -1.24
C ALA A 142 -13.98 -8.77 -1.97
N GLY A 143 -14.22 -9.07 -3.26
CA GLY A 143 -15.31 -8.54 -4.07
C GLY A 143 -14.90 -7.55 -5.16
N PHE A 144 -13.61 -7.24 -5.30
CA PHE A 144 -13.12 -6.38 -6.38
C PHE A 144 -13.19 -7.10 -7.74
N THR A 145 -13.44 -6.33 -8.79
CA THR A 145 -13.47 -6.76 -10.19
C THR A 145 -12.35 -6.06 -10.97
N GLU A 146 -12.15 -6.46 -12.22
CA GLU A 146 -11.10 -5.91 -13.10
C GLU A 146 -9.70 -5.99 -12.46
N VAL A 147 -9.47 -7.03 -11.65
CA VAL A 147 -8.22 -7.16 -10.89
C VAL A 147 -7.06 -7.47 -11.81
N THR A 148 -6.08 -6.58 -11.83
CA THR A 148 -4.84 -6.71 -12.59
C THR A 148 -3.63 -6.69 -11.68
N CYS A 149 -2.58 -7.40 -12.09
CA CYS A 149 -1.26 -7.39 -11.47
C CYS A 149 -0.24 -6.88 -12.48
N THR A 150 0.59 -5.95 -12.07
CA THR A 150 1.62 -5.36 -12.93
C THR A 150 2.93 -5.25 -12.15
N ARG A 151 4.05 -5.60 -12.78
CA ARG A 151 5.39 -5.39 -12.22
C ARG A 151 5.83 -3.96 -12.53
N VAL A 152 6.16 -3.23 -11.48
CA VAL A 152 6.67 -1.85 -11.58
C VAL A 152 8.16 -1.88 -11.23
N ILE A 153 8.99 -1.64 -12.21
CA ILE A 153 10.44 -1.58 -12.03
C ILE A 153 10.86 -0.12 -11.96
N ASP A 154 11.66 0.25 -10.95
CA ASP A 154 12.18 1.60 -10.81
C ASP A 154 13.11 1.93 -11.98
N SER A 155 12.71 2.91 -12.79
CA SER A 155 13.47 3.33 -13.98
C SER A 155 14.84 3.94 -13.67
N ARG A 156 15.12 4.27 -12.41
CA ARG A 156 16.43 4.77 -11.95
C ARG A 156 17.48 3.67 -11.85
N GLY A 157 17.07 2.40 -11.92
CA GLY A 157 17.95 1.25 -11.77
C GLY A 157 18.23 0.88 -10.31
N PRO A 158 19.03 -0.19 -10.07
CA PRO A 158 19.35 -0.66 -8.72
C PRO A 158 20.36 0.25 -7.99
N GLY A 159 20.87 1.28 -8.63
CA GLY A 159 21.94 2.14 -8.13
C GLY A 159 23.31 1.74 -8.68
N SER A 160 24.37 1.99 -7.91
CA SER A 160 25.77 1.67 -8.25
C SER A 160 26.32 0.59 -7.33
N GLU A 161 27.05 -0.39 -7.88
CA GLU A 161 27.72 -1.41 -7.08
C GLU A 161 28.81 -0.82 -6.16
N GLU A 162 29.46 0.26 -6.62
CA GLU A 162 30.51 0.95 -5.85
C GLU A 162 29.96 1.64 -4.59
N GLU A 163 28.69 2.05 -4.64
CA GLU A 163 27.98 2.71 -3.53
C GLU A 163 27.12 1.75 -2.70
N PHE A 164 27.08 0.47 -3.07
CA PHE A 164 26.27 -0.52 -2.39
C PHE A 164 26.85 -0.84 -1.01
N GLU A 165 26.01 -0.69 0.01
CA GLU A 165 26.28 -1.15 1.37
C GLU A 165 25.36 -2.34 1.69
N ALA A 166 25.97 -3.47 2.09
CA ALA A 166 25.22 -4.65 2.51
C ALA A 166 24.41 -4.36 3.77
N GLY A 167 23.15 -4.76 3.75
CA GLY A 167 22.22 -4.63 4.86
C GLY A 167 21.63 -5.98 5.26
N VAL A 168 20.83 -5.99 6.32
CA VAL A 168 20.20 -7.22 6.82
C VAL A 168 19.17 -7.80 5.85
N TYR A 169 18.50 -6.96 5.06
CA TYR A 169 17.48 -7.36 4.07
C TYR A 169 18.08 -7.69 2.71
N ILE A 170 19.22 -7.10 2.36
CA ILE A 170 19.90 -7.26 1.08
C ILE A 170 21.38 -7.42 1.37
N ALA A 171 21.88 -8.64 1.30
CA ALA A 171 23.22 -8.97 1.74
C ALA A 171 24.29 -8.74 0.65
N THR A 172 23.94 -8.87 -0.63
CA THR A 172 24.88 -8.73 -1.74
C THR A 172 24.34 -7.77 -2.80
N TRP A 173 25.25 -7.23 -3.62
CA TRP A 173 24.88 -6.43 -4.80
C TRP A 173 24.00 -7.22 -5.77
N GLN A 174 24.28 -8.52 -5.94
CA GLN A 174 23.49 -9.38 -6.80
C GLN A 174 22.04 -9.48 -6.29
N ASP A 175 21.82 -9.65 -4.98
CA ASP A 175 20.46 -9.66 -4.38
C ASP A 175 19.73 -8.34 -4.66
N LYS A 176 20.46 -7.21 -4.61
CA LYS A 176 19.88 -5.90 -4.91
C LYS A 176 19.45 -5.76 -6.37
N VAL A 177 20.26 -6.27 -7.29
CA VAL A 177 19.94 -6.29 -8.73
C VAL A 177 18.71 -7.17 -8.98
N GLU A 178 18.69 -8.37 -8.41
CA GLU A 178 17.58 -9.32 -8.59
C GLU A 178 16.27 -8.79 -7.97
N LEU A 179 16.35 -8.16 -6.79
CA LEU A 179 15.18 -7.49 -6.18
C LEU A 179 14.66 -6.36 -7.09
N HIS A 180 15.57 -5.55 -7.63
CA HIS A 180 15.22 -4.48 -8.57
C HIS A 180 14.56 -5.05 -9.85
N GLU A 181 15.11 -6.13 -10.42
CA GLU A 181 14.56 -6.79 -11.61
C GLU A 181 13.20 -7.45 -11.34
N ALA A 182 13.00 -7.99 -10.13
CA ALA A 182 11.70 -8.48 -9.71
C ALA A 182 10.65 -7.37 -9.71
N GLY A 183 11.04 -6.16 -9.35
CA GLY A 183 10.17 -4.99 -9.25
C GLY A 183 9.12 -5.12 -8.13
N SER A 184 8.36 -4.08 -7.93
CA SER A 184 7.20 -4.09 -7.02
C SER A 184 5.99 -4.67 -7.72
N LEU A 185 5.22 -5.51 -7.03
CA LEU A 185 3.93 -6.01 -7.52
C LEU A 185 2.84 -4.99 -7.21
N TRP A 186 2.30 -4.37 -8.24
CA TRP A 186 1.13 -3.50 -8.14
C TRP A 186 -0.12 -4.29 -8.49
N ILE A 187 -1.01 -4.42 -7.51
CA ILE A 187 -2.32 -5.05 -7.63
C ILE A 187 -3.36 -3.93 -7.68
N HIS A 188 -4.09 -3.86 -8.77
CA HIS A 188 -5.19 -2.90 -8.97
C HIS A 188 -6.52 -3.64 -8.99
N GLY A 189 -7.57 -3.06 -8.36
CA GLY A 189 -8.92 -3.58 -8.40
C GLY A 189 -9.96 -2.49 -8.38
N VAL A 190 -11.13 -2.75 -8.95
CA VAL A 190 -12.26 -1.82 -9.02
C VAL A 190 -13.43 -2.39 -8.22
N LYS A 191 -14.03 -1.60 -7.33
CA LYS A 191 -15.28 -1.96 -6.68
C LYS A 191 -16.43 -1.78 -7.68
N PRO A 192 -17.27 -2.82 -7.94
CA PRO A 192 -18.36 -2.68 -8.88
C PRO A 192 -19.39 -1.62 -8.44
N ALA A 193 -20.12 -1.06 -9.39
CA ALA A 193 -21.13 -0.01 -9.16
C ALA A 193 -22.27 -0.47 -8.25
N GLN A 194 -22.58 -1.77 -8.29
CA GLN A 194 -23.58 -2.44 -7.43
C GLN A 194 -22.88 -3.66 -6.83
N ALA A 195 -22.63 -3.64 -5.57
CA ALA A 195 -22.15 -4.77 -4.76
C ALA A 195 -23.21 -5.18 -3.76
#